data_2c15e30d725d48826fe90b121a48b6fd
#
_entry.id   2c15e30d725d48826fe90b121a48b6fd
#
_cell.length_a   1.000
_cell.length_b   1.000
_cell.length_c   1.000
_cell.angle_alpha   90.00
_cell.angle_beta   90.00
_cell.angle_gamma   90.00
#
_symmetry.space_group_name_H-M   'P 1'
#
loop_
_entity.id
_entity.type
_entity.pdbx_description
1 polymer ?
#
loop_
_entity_poly.entity_id
_entity_poly.type
_entity_poly.pdbx_seq_one_letter_code
_entity_poly.pdbx_strand_id
1 'polypeptide(L)'
;MAIQNAYLQGVYEGLAKRNPEQKEFLQAVEEVLESLEPVVAAHPEYEKAGLIERLVEPERIIMFRVPWVDDAGKVQVNRGYRVQFNSAIGPYKGGLRFHPSVNQGILKFLGFEQCFKNSLTSLPMGGGKG
;
A
#
# COMPACT_ATOMS: atom_id res chain seq x y z
N MET A 1 -4.13 19.32 0.56
CA MET A 1 -5.58 19.58 0.32
C MET A 1 -6.35 18.63 1.20
N ALA A 2 -7.58 18.87 1.54
CA ALA A 2 -8.34 17.98 2.42
C ALA A 2 -9.41 17.25 1.61
N ILE A 3 -9.58 15.95 1.86
CA ILE A 3 -10.64 15.13 1.25
C ILE A 3 -12.00 15.76 1.60
N GLN A 4 -12.81 16.06 0.60
CA GLN A 4 -14.13 16.71 0.76
C GLN A 4 -15.27 15.69 0.85
N ASN A 5 -15.11 14.54 0.21
CA ASN A 5 -16.11 13.48 0.23
C ASN A 5 -16.15 12.82 1.61
N ALA A 6 -17.30 12.84 2.27
CA ALA A 6 -17.47 12.33 3.65
C ALA A 6 -17.15 10.83 3.80
N TYR A 7 -17.49 10.01 2.82
CA TYR A 7 -17.16 8.59 2.81
C TYR A 7 -15.65 8.37 2.76
N LEU A 8 -14.96 9.01 1.80
CA LEU A 8 -13.51 8.89 1.67
C LEU A 8 -12.77 9.42 2.88
N GLN A 9 -13.25 10.52 3.46
CA GLN A 9 -12.71 11.07 4.70
C GLN A 9 -12.84 10.08 5.85
N GLY A 10 -14.01 9.45 6.02
CA GLY A 10 -14.23 8.42 7.05
C GLY A 10 -13.28 7.21 6.90
N VAL A 11 -13.06 6.74 5.67
CA VAL A 11 -12.11 5.66 5.38
C VAL A 11 -10.69 6.08 5.74
N TYR A 12 -10.27 7.27 5.35
CA TYR A 12 -8.93 7.80 5.65
C TYR A 12 -8.70 7.96 7.16
N GLU A 13 -9.64 8.54 7.88
CA GLU A 13 -9.55 8.71 9.34
C GLU A 13 -9.45 7.36 10.08
N GLY A 14 -10.23 6.37 9.65
CA GLY A 14 -10.16 5.02 10.18
C GLY A 14 -8.79 4.36 9.92
N LEU A 15 -8.23 4.56 8.73
CA LEU A 15 -6.90 4.07 8.37
C LEU A 15 -5.81 4.77 9.20
N ALA A 16 -5.89 6.09 9.36
CA ALA A 16 -4.93 6.87 10.14
C ALA A 16 -4.88 6.46 11.61
N LYS A 17 -6.04 6.16 12.21
CA LYS A 17 -6.12 5.65 13.60
C LYS A 17 -5.43 4.30 13.78
N ARG A 18 -5.46 3.43 12.76
CA ARG A 18 -4.81 2.12 12.81
C ARG A 18 -3.32 2.15 12.47
N ASN A 19 -2.84 3.20 11.80
CA ASN A 19 -1.48 3.30 11.28
C ASN A 19 -0.83 4.67 11.56
N PRO A 20 -0.85 5.18 12.81
CA PRO A 20 -0.49 6.57 13.09
C PRO A 20 0.98 6.91 12.80
N GLU A 21 1.87 5.91 12.81
CA GLU A 21 3.30 6.08 12.56
C GLU A 21 3.70 5.94 11.07
N GLN A 22 2.78 5.53 10.20
CA GLN A 22 3.06 5.25 8.78
C GLN A 22 2.76 6.47 7.90
N LYS A 23 3.50 7.56 8.11
CA LYS A 23 3.23 8.88 7.52
C LYS A 23 3.25 8.87 5.99
N GLU A 24 4.23 8.23 5.38
CA GLU A 24 4.37 8.15 3.93
C GLU A 24 3.21 7.38 3.30
N PHE A 25 2.80 6.29 3.94
CA PHE A 25 1.64 5.52 3.50
C PHE A 25 0.35 6.35 3.58
N LEU A 26 0.13 7.02 4.71
CA LEU A 26 -1.06 7.86 4.90
C LEU A 26 -1.10 9.02 3.92
N GLN A 27 0.04 9.67 3.65
CA GLN A 27 0.11 10.74 2.65
C GLN A 27 -0.26 10.24 1.26
N ALA A 28 0.29 9.10 0.83
CA ALA A 28 -0.04 8.53 -0.47
C ALA A 28 -1.52 8.16 -0.60
N VAL A 29 -2.11 7.62 0.46
CA VAL A 29 -3.55 7.31 0.50
C VAL A 29 -4.37 8.60 0.38
N GLU A 30 -4.04 9.64 1.14
CA GLU A 30 -4.75 10.92 1.08
C GLU A 30 -4.76 11.49 -0.35
N GLU A 31 -3.59 11.57 -0.99
CA GLU A 31 -3.44 12.09 -2.36
C GLU A 31 -4.28 11.30 -3.38
N VAL A 32 -4.28 9.97 -3.26
CA VAL A 32 -5.07 9.12 -4.15
C VAL A 32 -6.56 9.28 -3.90
N LEU A 33 -6.99 9.29 -2.63
CA LEU A 33 -8.42 9.43 -2.30
C LEU A 33 -8.96 10.78 -2.75
N GLU A 34 -8.20 11.88 -2.62
CA GLU A 34 -8.58 13.18 -3.20
C GLU A 34 -8.82 13.06 -4.72
N SER A 35 -7.94 12.37 -5.42
CA SER A 35 -8.08 12.19 -6.88
C SER A 35 -9.26 11.31 -7.28
N LEU A 36 -9.73 10.44 -6.38
CA LEU A 36 -10.87 9.53 -6.63
C LEU A 36 -12.23 10.15 -6.27
N GLU A 37 -12.28 11.33 -5.67
CA GLU A 37 -13.55 11.95 -5.28
C GLU A 37 -14.60 12.01 -6.41
N PRO A 38 -14.25 12.48 -7.63
CA PRO A 38 -15.22 12.51 -8.72
C PRO A 38 -15.72 11.12 -9.12
N VAL A 39 -14.85 10.11 -9.03
CA VAL A 39 -15.21 8.73 -9.38
C VAL A 39 -16.19 8.16 -8.36
N VAL A 40 -15.90 8.32 -7.06
CA VAL A 40 -16.77 7.81 -6.00
C VAL A 40 -18.11 8.54 -5.99
N ALA A 41 -18.12 9.85 -6.24
CA ALA A 41 -19.36 10.62 -6.35
C ALA A 41 -20.25 10.14 -7.51
N ALA A 42 -19.65 9.70 -8.62
CA ALA A 42 -20.38 9.17 -9.77
C ALA A 42 -20.82 7.70 -9.59
N HIS A 43 -20.26 6.98 -8.62
CA HIS A 43 -20.44 5.54 -8.42
C HIS A 43 -20.78 5.19 -6.96
N PRO A 44 -21.99 5.49 -6.48
CA PRO A 44 -22.38 5.20 -5.09
C PRO A 44 -22.39 3.70 -4.75
N GLU A 45 -22.41 2.83 -5.74
CA GLU A 45 -22.25 1.39 -5.56
C GLU A 45 -20.89 1.00 -4.98
N TYR A 46 -19.86 1.82 -5.17
CA TYR A 46 -18.51 1.55 -4.63
C TYR A 46 -18.47 1.68 -3.10
N GLU A 47 -19.17 2.66 -2.55
CA GLU A 47 -19.33 2.78 -1.10
C GLU A 47 -20.08 1.57 -0.53
N LYS A 48 -21.21 1.19 -1.15
CA LYS A 48 -22.00 0.01 -0.72
C LYS A 48 -21.19 -1.29 -0.75
N ALA A 49 -20.25 -1.41 -1.68
CA ALA A 49 -19.38 -2.56 -1.82
C ALA A 49 -18.16 -2.53 -0.88
N GLY A 50 -17.92 -1.44 -0.13
CA GLY A 50 -16.72 -1.25 0.67
C GLY A 50 -15.45 -1.29 -0.19
N LEU A 51 -15.52 -0.70 -1.40
CA LEU A 51 -14.42 -0.78 -2.36
C LEU A 51 -13.18 -0.06 -1.87
N ILE A 52 -13.34 1.13 -1.32
CA ILE A 52 -12.21 1.96 -0.89
C ILE A 52 -11.55 1.38 0.36
N GLU A 53 -12.32 0.85 1.30
CA GLU A 53 -11.78 0.16 2.47
C GLU A 53 -10.86 -1.00 2.07
N ARG A 54 -11.25 -1.78 1.06
CA ARG A 54 -10.43 -2.87 0.53
C ARG A 54 -9.22 -2.37 -0.27
N LEU A 55 -9.36 -1.23 -0.92
CA LEU A 55 -8.31 -0.65 -1.74
C LEU A 55 -7.14 -0.10 -0.90
N VAL A 56 -7.42 0.43 0.29
CA VAL A 56 -6.42 1.02 1.19
C VAL A 56 -5.85 0.03 2.21
N GLU A 57 -6.37 -1.19 2.26
CA GLU A 57 -5.89 -2.24 3.16
C GLU A 57 -5.14 -3.32 2.37
N PRO A 58 -3.87 -3.64 2.69
CA PRO A 58 -3.16 -4.72 2.01
C PRO A 58 -3.82 -6.08 2.30
N GLU A 59 -3.84 -6.96 1.29
CA GLU A 59 -4.39 -8.31 1.45
C GLU A 59 -3.55 -9.16 2.40
N ARG A 60 -2.21 -9.02 2.34
CA ARG A 60 -1.29 -9.76 3.21
C ARG A 60 0.08 -9.09 3.28
N ILE A 61 0.68 -9.13 4.48
CA ILE A 61 2.08 -8.77 4.70
C ILE A 61 2.81 -9.97 5.28
N ILE A 62 3.93 -10.34 4.66
CA ILE A 62 4.84 -11.36 5.16
C ILE A 62 6.07 -10.64 5.70
N MET A 63 6.39 -10.87 6.97
CA MET A 63 7.59 -10.38 7.62
C MET A 63 8.46 -11.56 8.01
N PHE A 64 9.76 -11.49 7.72
CA PHE A 64 10.68 -12.59 7.94
C PHE A 64 12.08 -12.13 8.31
N ARG A 65 12.81 -13.00 9.01
CA ARG A 65 14.20 -12.80 9.40
C ARG A 65 15.14 -13.19 8.25
N VAL A 66 16.13 -12.34 7.99
CA VAL A 66 17.17 -12.58 6.99
C VAL A 66 18.55 -12.55 7.67
N PRO A 67 19.09 -13.70 8.13
CA PRO A 67 20.47 -13.79 8.59
C PRO A 67 21.43 -13.87 7.39
N TRP A 68 22.55 -13.18 7.49
CA TRP A 68 23.59 -13.19 6.47
C TRP A 68 24.96 -12.88 7.09
N VAL A 69 26.04 -13.16 6.38
CA VAL A 69 27.41 -12.90 6.82
C VAL A 69 27.99 -11.80 5.95
N ASP A 70 28.51 -10.75 6.60
CA ASP A 70 29.14 -9.63 5.90
C ASP A 70 30.59 -9.95 5.46
N ASP A 71 31.21 -9.01 4.75
CA ASP A 71 32.57 -9.18 4.22
C ASP A 71 33.65 -9.30 5.33
N ALA A 72 33.34 -8.89 6.55
CA ALA A 72 34.20 -9.07 7.72
C ALA A 72 33.99 -10.42 8.42
N GLY A 73 33.14 -11.29 7.88
CA GLY A 73 32.79 -12.58 8.49
C GLY A 73 31.84 -12.48 9.68
N LYS A 74 31.21 -11.33 9.90
CA LYS A 74 30.29 -11.11 11.02
C LYS A 74 28.85 -11.44 10.62
N VAL A 75 28.15 -12.14 11.49
CA VAL A 75 26.71 -12.42 11.29
C VAL A 75 25.90 -11.16 11.48
N GLN A 76 25.10 -10.82 10.49
CA GLN A 76 24.11 -9.76 10.49
C GLN A 76 22.71 -10.36 10.42
N VAL A 77 21.73 -9.65 10.96
CA VAL A 77 20.32 -10.06 10.92
C VAL A 77 19.48 -8.90 10.44
N ASN A 78 18.90 -9.04 9.26
CA ASN A 78 17.95 -8.07 8.69
C ASN A 78 16.52 -8.58 8.84
N ARG A 79 15.58 -7.65 8.66
CA ARG A 79 14.15 -7.94 8.57
C ARG A 79 13.70 -7.73 7.14
N GLY A 80 13.13 -8.76 6.54
CA GLY A 80 12.52 -8.70 5.22
C GLY A 80 11.02 -8.54 5.31
N TYR A 81 10.44 -7.89 4.30
CA TYR A 81 9.00 -7.71 4.15
C TYR A 81 8.58 -8.03 2.71
N ARG A 82 7.39 -8.61 2.57
CA ARG A 82 6.68 -8.67 1.30
C ARG A 82 5.25 -8.21 1.53
N VAL A 83 4.92 -7.04 1.01
CA VAL A 83 3.55 -6.53 0.99
C VAL A 83 2.86 -7.03 -0.26
N GLN A 84 1.86 -7.88 -0.08
CA GLN A 84 0.94 -8.35 -1.10
C GLN A 84 -0.31 -7.48 -1.00
N PHE A 85 -0.28 -6.35 -1.75
CA PHE A 85 -1.25 -5.30 -1.48
C PHE A 85 -2.61 -5.60 -2.08
N ASN A 86 -2.66 -5.93 -3.38
CA ASN A 86 -3.93 -6.19 -4.05
C ASN A 86 -3.74 -7.13 -5.24
N SER A 87 -4.61 -8.14 -5.37
CA SER A 87 -4.59 -9.14 -6.43
C SER A 87 -5.86 -9.13 -7.30
N ALA A 88 -6.70 -8.09 -7.19
CA ALA A 88 -7.99 -8.03 -7.87
C ALA A 88 -7.88 -8.14 -9.40
N ILE A 89 -6.82 -7.61 -10.00
CA ILE A 89 -6.60 -7.64 -11.45
C ILE A 89 -5.48 -8.59 -11.89
N GLY A 90 -4.84 -9.29 -10.97
CA GLY A 90 -3.80 -10.26 -11.26
C GLY A 90 -2.83 -10.47 -10.11
N PRO A 91 -1.80 -11.32 -10.30
CA PRO A 91 -0.84 -11.63 -9.24
C PRO A 91 -0.10 -10.39 -8.76
N TYR A 92 0.33 -10.40 -7.50
CA TYR A 92 1.09 -9.30 -6.90
C TYR A 92 2.40 -9.07 -7.66
N LYS A 93 2.58 -7.87 -8.17
CA LYS A 93 3.78 -7.49 -8.92
C LYS A 93 4.30 -6.15 -8.39
N GLY A 94 5.59 -6.11 -8.11
CA GLY A 94 6.34 -4.92 -7.70
C GLY A 94 7.80 -5.27 -7.46
N GLY A 95 8.65 -4.25 -7.40
CA GLY A 95 10.09 -4.41 -7.20
C GLY A 95 10.49 -4.72 -5.76
N LEU A 96 11.80 -4.91 -5.56
CA LEU A 96 12.45 -4.97 -4.26
C LEU A 96 13.14 -3.63 -3.97
N ARG A 97 13.14 -3.23 -2.70
CA ARG A 97 13.86 -2.06 -2.22
C ARG A 97 14.88 -2.49 -1.16
N PHE A 98 16.16 -2.33 -1.48
CA PHE A 98 17.27 -2.54 -0.56
C PHE A 98 17.78 -1.17 -0.08
N HIS A 99 17.31 -0.72 1.07
CA HIS A 99 17.70 0.57 1.62
C HIS A 99 17.48 0.59 3.13
N PRO A 100 18.33 1.30 3.91
CA PRO A 100 18.19 1.38 5.37
C PRO A 100 16.87 2.00 5.85
N SER A 101 16.20 2.80 5.02
CA SER A 101 14.89 3.39 5.36
C SER A 101 13.71 2.42 5.26
N VAL A 102 13.93 1.18 4.77
CA VAL A 102 12.86 0.19 4.61
C VAL A 102 12.25 -0.19 5.94
N ASN A 103 10.94 -0.04 6.04
CA ASN A 103 10.10 -0.55 7.11
C ASN A 103 8.74 -0.94 6.53
N GLN A 104 7.85 -1.47 7.36
CA GLN A 104 6.54 -1.94 6.90
C GLN A 104 5.72 -0.80 6.27
N GLY A 105 5.73 0.41 6.85
CA GLY A 105 4.98 1.56 6.33
C GLY A 105 5.46 2.01 4.96
N ILE A 106 6.78 2.05 4.74
CA ILE A 106 7.38 2.38 3.44
C ILE A 106 6.98 1.36 2.38
N LEU A 107 6.99 0.07 2.70
CA LEU A 107 6.61 -0.96 1.74
C LEU A 107 5.10 -1.01 1.49
N LYS A 108 4.28 -0.66 2.47
CA LYS A 108 2.83 -0.43 2.26
C LYS A 108 2.59 0.73 1.30
N PHE A 109 3.25 1.85 1.52
CA PHE A 109 3.22 3.01 0.63
C PHE A 109 3.55 2.61 -0.82
N LEU A 110 4.71 1.99 -1.02
CA LEU A 110 5.16 1.59 -2.34
C LEU A 110 4.28 0.49 -2.98
N GLY A 111 3.75 -0.42 -2.18
CA GLY A 111 2.82 -1.45 -2.64
C GLY A 111 1.47 -0.88 -3.05
N PHE A 112 0.97 0.09 -2.32
CA PHE A 112 -0.26 0.81 -2.63
C PHE A 112 -0.15 1.56 -3.96
N GLU A 113 0.90 2.37 -4.14
CA GLU A 113 1.15 3.06 -5.40
C GLU A 113 1.33 2.10 -6.58
N GLN A 114 1.97 0.95 -6.33
CA GLN A 114 2.19 -0.06 -7.36
C GLN A 114 0.87 -0.63 -7.89
N CYS A 115 -0.19 -0.72 -7.08
CA CYS A 115 -1.51 -1.15 -7.54
C CYS A 115 -2.04 -0.23 -8.66
N PHE A 116 -1.97 1.08 -8.46
CA PHE A 116 -2.42 2.07 -9.45
C PHE A 116 -1.51 2.08 -10.69
N LYS A 117 -0.21 2.08 -10.48
CA LYS A 117 0.76 2.01 -11.57
C LYS A 117 0.51 0.81 -12.48
N ASN A 118 0.32 -0.38 -11.91
CA ASN A 118 0.07 -1.59 -12.68
C ASN A 118 -1.29 -1.57 -13.37
N SER A 119 -2.32 -1.00 -12.75
CA SER A 119 -3.66 -0.88 -13.35
C SER A 119 -3.65 -0.07 -14.65
N LEU A 120 -2.73 0.89 -14.78
CA LEU A 120 -2.59 1.75 -15.95
C LEU A 120 -1.79 1.12 -17.09
N THR A 121 -1.20 -0.06 -16.89
CA THR A 121 -0.40 -0.74 -17.92
C THR A 121 -1.23 -1.56 -18.90
N SER A 122 -2.51 -1.77 -18.65
CA SER A 122 -3.40 -2.71 -19.37
C SER A 122 -3.00 -4.19 -19.22
N LEU A 123 -2.05 -4.51 -18.35
CA LEU A 123 -1.63 -5.87 -18.06
C LEU A 123 -2.36 -6.41 -16.82
N PRO A 124 -2.64 -7.73 -16.75
CA PRO A 124 -3.35 -8.35 -15.63
C PRO A 124 -2.41 -8.56 -14.42
N MET A 125 -1.95 -7.47 -13.81
CA MET A 125 -1.04 -7.47 -12.67
C MET A 125 -1.64 -6.70 -11.50
N GLY A 126 -1.65 -7.31 -10.33
CA GLY A 126 -1.90 -6.65 -9.06
C GLY A 126 -0.69 -5.87 -8.54
N GLY A 127 -0.76 -5.38 -7.32
CA GLY A 127 0.30 -4.59 -6.67
C GLY A 127 0.94 -5.31 -5.50
N GLY A 128 2.27 -5.19 -5.40
CA GLY A 128 3.04 -5.67 -4.28
C GLY A 128 4.41 -5.00 -4.20
N LYS A 129 5.07 -5.13 -3.04
CA LYS A 129 6.41 -4.57 -2.82
C LYS A 129 7.18 -5.37 -1.77
N GLY A 130 8.47 -5.51 -2.00
CA GLY A 130 9.37 -6.12 -1.02
C GLY A 130 10.60 -5.29 -0.74
#